data_e358ae848105930aede64165ddb47519
#
_entry.id   e358ae848105930aede64165ddb47519
#
_cell.length_a   1.000
_cell.length_b   1.000
_cell.length_c   1.000
_cell.angle_alpha   90.00
_cell.angle_beta   90.00
_cell.angle_gamma   90.00
#
_symmetry.space_group_name_H-M   'P 1'
#
loop_
_entity.id
_entity.type
_entity.pdbx_description
1 polymer ?
#
loop_
_entity_poly.entity_id
_entity_poly.type
_entity_poly.pdbx_seq_one_letter_code
_entity_poly.pdbx_strand_id
1 'polypeptide(L)'
;KPFGTMAAQSIGAVAEKELDNGTVVVHGVTGLERSLDSLLFGTPGLGGSIQLTNGIRTWAEIEPQRGYDIVTTIDIRIQDILETELRKKCAETKAEWGTAVLMDVETGEIKAISNLRRDNADSTYHEGLNYALMGFEPGSVMKPISMMIALEDKLARFNEKIPTGKSFPYAGGRPISDSHAYNSLTPAEIIEVSSNIGMAKITLRGFEKEPWTFRERLAEIGMFDPMNLGIYGERIPLIPKLGNKNWDRISLSRICYGYSTRIPPIYTLMFYNAFA
;
A
#
# COMPACT_ATOMS: atom_id res chain seq x y z
N LYS A 1 -13.99 20.86 2.67
CA LYS A 1 -14.25 19.44 2.98
C LYS A 1 -15.17 19.37 4.20
N PRO A 2 -16.32 18.70 4.13
CA PRO A 2 -17.31 18.68 5.22
C PRO A 2 -16.79 18.02 6.51
N PHE A 3 -15.79 17.14 6.41
CA PHE A 3 -15.18 16.43 7.55
C PHE A 3 -13.73 16.86 7.81
N GLY A 4 -13.38 18.10 7.50
CA GLY A 4 -12.06 18.66 7.75
C GLY A 4 -10.94 17.93 7.01
N THR A 5 -9.95 17.42 7.77
CA THR A 5 -8.77 16.72 7.23
C THR A 5 -8.92 15.18 7.17
N MET A 6 -10.06 14.66 7.60
CA MET A 6 -10.31 13.22 7.64
C MET A 6 -10.16 12.58 6.26
N ALA A 7 -9.35 11.51 6.15
CA ALA A 7 -9.00 10.83 4.91
C ALA A 7 -8.52 11.78 3.77
N ALA A 8 -7.99 12.94 4.13
CA ALA A 8 -7.70 14.03 3.18
C ALA A 8 -6.77 13.62 2.04
N GLN A 9 -5.80 12.75 2.30
CA GLN A 9 -4.86 12.28 1.27
C GLN A 9 -5.47 11.25 0.33
N SER A 10 -6.40 10.45 0.82
CA SER A 10 -7.09 9.44 0.00
C SER A 10 -8.19 10.09 -0.85
N ILE A 11 -8.99 10.98 -0.28
CA ILE A 11 -9.95 11.79 -1.02
C ILE A 11 -9.20 12.67 -2.04
N GLY A 12 -8.17 13.35 -1.60
CA GLY A 12 -7.32 14.18 -2.45
C GLY A 12 -7.55 15.67 -2.26
N ALA A 13 -6.77 16.43 -3.01
CA ALA A 13 -6.82 17.88 -3.06
C ALA A 13 -7.07 18.35 -4.49
N VAL A 14 -7.63 19.53 -4.60
CA VAL A 14 -7.83 20.26 -5.85
C VAL A 14 -6.97 21.50 -5.88
N ALA A 15 -6.59 21.97 -7.06
CA ALA A 15 -5.89 23.22 -7.30
C ALA A 15 -6.48 23.96 -8.50
N GLU A 16 -6.29 25.26 -8.52
CA GLU A 16 -6.63 26.09 -9.66
C GLU A 16 -5.56 25.93 -10.76
N LYS A 17 -6.00 25.86 -11.99
CA LYS A 17 -5.16 25.83 -13.19
C LYS A 17 -5.71 26.81 -14.22
N GLU A 18 -4.85 27.70 -14.69
CA GLU A 18 -5.19 28.57 -15.81
C GLU A 18 -4.98 27.80 -17.13
N LEU A 19 -6.01 27.82 -17.99
CA LEU A 19 -5.96 27.26 -19.32
C LEU A 19 -5.38 28.29 -20.31
N ASP A 20 -4.96 27.83 -21.49
CA ASP A 20 -4.34 28.66 -22.55
C ASP A 20 -5.23 29.84 -23.00
N ASN A 21 -6.53 29.75 -22.78
CA ASN A 21 -7.51 30.77 -23.07
C ASN A 21 -7.74 31.79 -21.91
N GLY A 22 -6.95 31.72 -20.83
CA GLY A 22 -7.10 32.54 -19.64
C GLY A 22 -8.22 32.10 -18.68
N THR A 23 -8.91 30.99 -18.94
CA THR A 23 -9.95 30.46 -18.04
C THR A 23 -9.28 29.74 -16.88
N VAL A 24 -9.65 30.09 -15.64
CA VAL A 24 -9.21 29.37 -14.43
C VAL A 24 -10.20 28.22 -14.17
N VAL A 25 -9.66 27.04 -14.04
CA VAL A 25 -10.41 25.82 -13.72
C VAL A 25 -9.86 25.16 -12.49
N VAL A 26 -10.72 24.50 -11.71
CA VAL A 26 -10.31 23.70 -10.54
C VAL A 26 -10.18 22.27 -10.97
N HIS A 27 -9.05 21.61 -10.67
CA HIS A 27 -8.81 20.22 -11.03
C HIS A 27 -8.16 19.45 -9.88
N GLY A 28 -8.31 18.11 -9.89
CA GLY A 28 -7.73 17.21 -8.89
C GLY A 28 -6.22 17.08 -9.02
N VAL A 29 -5.50 17.19 -7.90
CA VAL A 29 -4.02 17.07 -7.88
C VAL A 29 -3.52 15.85 -7.11
N THR A 30 -4.32 15.31 -6.18
CA THR A 30 -3.99 14.10 -5.40
C THR A 30 -5.22 13.23 -5.17
N GLY A 31 -5.02 11.99 -4.73
CA GLY A 31 -6.07 11.07 -4.28
C GLY A 31 -7.12 10.74 -5.35
N LEU A 32 -8.36 10.52 -4.90
CA LEU A 32 -9.52 10.28 -5.77
C LEU A 32 -9.82 11.49 -6.65
N GLU A 33 -9.68 12.71 -6.13
CA GLU A 33 -9.88 13.95 -6.89
C GLU A 33 -9.05 13.95 -8.18
N ARG A 34 -7.78 13.51 -8.11
CA ARG A 34 -6.92 13.43 -9.29
C ARG A 34 -7.27 12.25 -10.20
N SER A 35 -7.50 11.08 -9.62
CA SER A 35 -7.76 9.87 -10.42
C SER A 35 -9.04 9.97 -11.22
N LEU A 36 -10.04 10.64 -10.65
CA LEU A 36 -11.39 10.77 -11.19
C LEU A 36 -11.69 12.18 -11.69
N ASP A 37 -10.65 13.01 -11.87
CA ASP A 37 -10.77 14.42 -12.26
C ASP A 37 -11.66 14.58 -13.51
N SER A 38 -11.49 13.76 -14.53
CA SER A 38 -12.28 13.80 -15.76
C SER A 38 -13.79 13.54 -15.55
N LEU A 39 -14.14 12.81 -14.49
CA LEU A 39 -15.53 12.54 -14.11
C LEU A 39 -16.10 13.66 -13.23
N LEU A 40 -15.28 14.15 -12.30
CA LEU A 40 -15.67 15.16 -11.31
C LEU A 40 -15.73 16.57 -11.90
N PHE A 41 -14.85 16.87 -12.85
CA PHE A 41 -14.69 18.21 -13.40
C PHE A 41 -15.89 18.69 -14.22
N GLY A 42 -16.59 17.79 -14.94
CA GLY A 42 -17.64 18.14 -15.87
C GLY A 42 -17.12 18.86 -17.12
N THR A 43 -17.96 19.66 -17.73
CA THR A 43 -17.61 20.45 -18.92
C THR A 43 -17.80 21.94 -18.60
N PRO A 44 -16.75 22.78 -18.71
CA PRO A 44 -16.88 24.19 -18.47
C PRO A 44 -17.77 24.83 -19.53
N GLY A 45 -18.60 25.78 -19.09
CA GLY A 45 -19.39 26.60 -19.99
C GLY A 45 -18.51 27.56 -20.80
N LEU A 46 -18.98 27.96 -21.94
CA LEU A 46 -18.34 28.96 -22.79
C LEU A 46 -19.32 30.11 -23.01
N GLY A 47 -18.91 31.32 -22.66
CA GLY A 47 -19.68 32.52 -22.96
C GLY A 47 -18.85 33.47 -23.81
N GLY A 48 -19.45 34.07 -24.81
CA GLY A 48 -18.77 35.00 -25.66
C GLY A 48 -19.63 35.73 -26.67
N SER A 49 -19.15 36.87 -27.14
CA SER A 49 -19.78 37.63 -28.19
C SER A 49 -19.45 37.02 -29.57
N ILE A 50 -20.47 36.58 -30.29
CA ILE A 50 -20.35 36.09 -31.65
C ILE A 50 -20.82 37.20 -32.60
N GLN A 51 -20.04 37.50 -33.65
CA GLN A 51 -20.42 38.39 -34.71
C GLN A 51 -21.10 37.58 -35.82
N LEU A 52 -22.37 37.90 -36.09
CA LEU A 52 -23.11 37.29 -37.17
C LEU A 52 -22.71 37.90 -38.52
N THR A 53 -23.03 37.22 -39.62
CA THR A 53 -22.69 37.62 -41.00
C THR A 53 -23.25 38.98 -41.41
N ASN A 54 -24.28 39.48 -40.73
CA ASN A 54 -24.87 40.79 -40.93
C ASN A 54 -24.26 41.90 -40.05
N GLY A 55 -23.15 41.63 -39.39
CA GLY A 55 -22.43 42.61 -38.52
C GLY A 55 -23.06 42.77 -37.14
N ILE A 56 -24.14 42.07 -36.83
CA ILE A 56 -24.76 42.10 -35.50
C ILE A 56 -23.94 41.21 -34.57
N ARG A 57 -23.61 41.72 -33.38
CA ARG A 57 -23.03 40.94 -32.30
C ARG A 57 -24.13 40.36 -31.42
N THR A 58 -24.09 39.09 -31.21
CA THR A 58 -24.97 38.40 -30.26
C THR A 58 -24.12 37.65 -29.22
N TRP A 59 -24.71 37.47 -28.07
CA TRP A 59 -24.06 36.67 -26.99
C TRP A 59 -24.45 35.20 -27.18
N ALA A 60 -23.48 34.33 -27.27
CA ALA A 60 -23.70 32.91 -27.23
C ALA A 60 -23.14 32.36 -25.92
N GLU A 61 -23.93 31.58 -25.23
CA GLU A 61 -23.57 30.95 -23.97
C GLU A 61 -23.80 29.45 -24.09
N ILE A 62 -22.79 28.68 -23.75
CA ILE A 62 -22.89 27.24 -23.56
C ILE A 62 -22.89 27.03 -22.06
N GLU A 63 -23.99 26.52 -21.53
CA GLU A 63 -24.12 26.25 -20.11
C GLU A 63 -23.10 25.19 -19.66
N PRO A 64 -22.48 25.38 -18.48
CA PRO A 64 -21.58 24.38 -17.92
C PRO A 64 -22.36 23.10 -17.56
N GLN A 65 -21.78 21.96 -17.88
CA GLN A 65 -22.32 20.65 -17.46
C GLN A 65 -21.61 20.21 -16.18
N ARG A 66 -22.40 19.87 -15.16
CA ARG A 66 -21.86 19.36 -13.89
C ARG A 66 -21.15 18.02 -14.11
N GLY A 67 -20.07 17.80 -13.37
CA GLY A 67 -19.43 16.51 -13.24
C GLY A 67 -20.29 15.52 -12.43
N TYR A 68 -19.80 14.31 -12.32
CA TYR A 68 -20.44 13.25 -11.55
C TYR A 68 -20.11 13.35 -10.07
N ASP A 69 -21.00 12.85 -9.22
CA ASP A 69 -20.72 12.57 -7.82
C ASP A 69 -20.08 11.17 -7.68
N ILE A 70 -19.10 11.04 -6.81
CA ILE A 70 -18.44 9.76 -6.53
C ILE A 70 -18.85 9.27 -5.14
N VAL A 71 -19.40 8.05 -5.10
CA VAL A 71 -19.71 7.35 -3.85
C VAL A 71 -18.56 6.40 -3.55
N THR A 72 -17.94 6.58 -2.38
CA THR A 72 -16.85 5.72 -1.90
C THR A 72 -17.36 4.67 -0.93
N THR A 73 -16.55 3.65 -0.67
CA THR A 73 -16.82 2.60 0.33
C THR A 73 -16.45 3.03 1.75
N ILE A 74 -15.87 4.22 1.92
CA ILE A 74 -15.44 4.73 3.22
C ILE A 74 -16.66 5.01 4.11
N ASP A 75 -16.73 4.38 5.27
CA ASP A 75 -17.70 4.71 6.34
C ASP A 75 -17.08 5.78 7.24
N ILE A 76 -17.75 6.92 7.31
CA ILE A 76 -17.24 8.09 8.05
C ILE A 76 -17.07 7.82 9.55
N ARG A 77 -17.91 6.97 10.14
CA ARG A 77 -17.84 6.62 11.57
C ARG A 77 -16.64 5.71 11.83
N ILE A 78 -16.42 4.74 10.95
CA ILE A 78 -15.25 3.85 11.05
C ILE A 78 -13.97 4.66 10.80
N GLN A 79 -13.98 5.58 9.84
CA GLN A 79 -12.85 6.46 9.55
C GLN A 79 -12.48 7.33 10.75
N ASP A 80 -13.46 7.92 11.44
CA ASP A 80 -13.24 8.74 12.63
C ASP A 80 -12.60 7.94 13.78
N ILE A 81 -13.11 6.74 14.03
CA ILE A 81 -12.56 5.84 15.05
C ILE A 81 -11.12 5.44 14.68
N LEU A 82 -10.89 5.01 13.43
CA LEU A 82 -9.58 4.58 12.95
C LEU A 82 -8.54 5.70 13.09
N GLU A 83 -8.87 6.91 12.64
CA GLU A 83 -7.96 8.05 12.72
C GLU A 83 -7.68 8.48 14.16
N THR A 84 -8.69 8.47 15.01
CA THR A 84 -8.55 8.80 16.43
C THR A 84 -7.62 7.82 17.15
N GLU A 85 -7.81 6.52 16.96
CA GLU A 85 -6.94 5.52 17.59
C GLU A 85 -5.53 5.49 16.99
N LEU A 86 -5.39 5.70 15.68
CA LEU A 86 -4.08 5.85 15.05
C LEU A 86 -3.32 7.07 15.63
N ARG A 87 -4.00 8.22 15.76
CA ARG A 87 -3.43 9.45 16.33
C ARG A 87 -2.95 9.24 17.75
N LYS A 88 -3.77 8.60 18.58
CA LYS A 88 -3.42 8.24 19.96
C LYS A 88 -2.19 7.34 20.00
N LYS A 89 -2.17 6.29 19.15
CA LYS A 89 -1.03 5.36 19.10
C LYS A 89 0.25 6.01 18.61
N CYS A 90 0.17 6.85 17.59
CA CYS A 90 1.31 7.64 17.11
C CYS A 90 1.86 8.56 18.21
N ALA A 91 0.99 9.21 18.99
CA ALA A 91 1.39 10.07 20.10
C ALA A 91 2.08 9.27 21.22
N GLU A 92 1.51 8.13 21.63
CA GLU A 92 2.09 7.24 22.64
C GLU A 92 3.50 6.76 22.26
N THR A 93 3.68 6.37 21.01
CA THR A 93 4.95 5.83 20.50
C THR A 93 5.92 6.89 20.01
N LYS A 94 5.48 8.16 19.93
CA LYS A 94 6.22 9.28 19.33
C LYS A 94 6.67 8.95 17.90
N ALA A 95 5.83 8.23 17.15
CA ALA A 95 6.12 7.83 15.78
C ALA A 95 6.28 9.07 14.89
N GLU A 96 7.15 9.02 13.89
CA GLU A 96 7.28 10.07 12.89
C GLU A 96 6.04 10.11 11.97
N TRP A 97 5.53 8.93 11.65
CA TRP A 97 4.31 8.74 10.87
C TRP A 97 3.62 7.42 11.22
N GLY A 98 2.37 7.29 10.84
CA GLY A 98 1.59 6.07 10.97
C GLY A 98 0.56 5.95 9.87
N THR A 99 0.21 4.73 9.53
CA THR A 99 -0.90 4.42 8.61
C THR A 99 -1.75 3.30 9.18
N ALA A 100 -3.04 3.39 8.98
CA ALA A 100 -4.00 2.34 9.30
C ALA A 100 -5.03 2.24 8.17
N VAL A 101 -5.37 1.01 7.80
CA VAL A 101 -6.38 0.70 6.79
C VAL A 101 -7.30 -0.38 7.34
N LEU A 102 -8.60 -0.20 7.17
CA LEU A 102 -9.60 -1.20 7.49
C LEU A 102 -10.29 -1.64 6.20
N MET A 103 -10.29 -2.94 5.97
CA MET A 103 -10.87 -3.60 4.81
C MET A 103 -11.93 -4.60 5.28
N ASP A 104 -13.03 -4.65 4.56
CA ASP A 104 -14.07 -5.65 4.78
C ASP A 104 -13.60 -7.00 4.22
N VAL A 105 -13.74 -8.09 5.00
CA VAL A 105 -13.21 -9.40 4.62
C VAL A 105 -13.98 -10.02 3.46
N GLU A 106 -15.30 -9.86 3.43
CA GLU A 106 -16.13 -10.50 2.43
C GLU A 106 -16.10 -9.77 1.08
N THR A 107 -16.06 -8.43 1.12
CA THR A 107 -16.18 -7.61 -0.09
C THR A 107 -14.85 -7.07 -0.61
N GLY A 108 -13.81 -7.01 0.24
CA GLY A 108 -12.55 -6.33 -0.05
C GLY A 108 -12.66 -4.80 -0.05
N GLU A 109 -13.80 -4.24 0.33
CA GLU A 109 -14.01 -2.80 0.35
C GLU A 109 -13.17 -2.13 1.44
N ILE A 110 -12.52 -1.01 1.11
CA ILE A 110 -11.85 -0.17 2.09
C ILE A 110 -12.89 0.67 2.82
N LYS A 111 -13.08 0.38 4.11
CA LYS A 111 -14.03 1.10 4.98
C LYS A 111 -13.40 2.31 5.65
N ALA A 112 -12.08 2.29 5.86
CA ALA A 112 -11.34 3.43 6.40
C ALA A 112 -9.86 3.36 5.98
N ILE A 113 -9.25 4.54 5.81
CA ILE A 113 -7.83 4.69 5.50
C ILE A 113 -7.32 6.01 6.09
N SER A 114 -6.35 5.94 6.99
CA SER A 114 -5.78 7.10 7.66
C SER A 114 -4.26 7.09 7.59
N ASN A 115 -3.68 8.26 7.38
CA ASN A 115 -2.25 8.45 7.18
C ASN A 115 -1.79 9.69 7.96
N LEU A 116 -1.18 9.49 9.10
CA LEU A 116 -0.79 10.57 9.99
C LEU A 116 0.72 10.78 9.97
N ARG A 117 1.13 12.04 9.98
CA ARG A 117 2.51 12.47 10.14
C ARG A 117 2.62 13.46 11.29
N ARG A 118 3.69 13.32 12.06
CA ARG A 118 4.03 14.22 13.15
C ARG A 118 4.49 15.57 12.61
N ASP A 119 3.93 16.66 13.11
CA ASP A 119 4.49 17.98 12.95
C ASP A 119 5.65 18.18 13.93
N ASN A 120 6.79 18.65 13.43
CA ASN A 120 7.96 18.86 14.25
C ASN A 120 7.88 20.14 15.11
N ALA A 121 6.98 21.07 14.77
CA ALA A 121 6.86 22.33 15.47
C ALA A 121 6.10 22.17 16.81
N ASP A 122 5.00 21.43 16.79
CA ASP A 122 4.10 21.30 17.95
C ASP A 122 3.87 19.85 18.40
N SER A 123 4.48 18.88 17.70
CA SER A 123 4.33 17.46 17.96
C SER A 123 2.90 16.91 17.76
N THR A 124 2.03 17.64 17.11
CA THR A 124 0.70 17.16 16.70
C THR A 124 0.79 16.24 15.49
N TYR A 125 -0.32 15.55 15.19
CA TYR A 125 -0.40 14.62 14.06
C TYR A 125 -1.48 15.09 13.09
N HIS A 126 -1.09 15.26 11.84
CA HIS A 126 -1.96 15.68 10.75
C HIS A 126 -1.91 14.65 9.60
N GLU A 127 -2.94 14.63 8.77
CA GLU A 127 -2.90 13.84 7.53
C GLU A 127 -1.67 14.23 6.72
N GLY A 128 -0.83 13.24 6.44
CA GLY A 128 0.42 13.37 5.69
C GLY A 128 0.31 12.75 4.29
N LEU A 129 1.41 12.16 3.82
CA LEU A 129 1.39 11.37 2.57
C LEU A 129 0.55 10.11 2.76
N ASN A 130 0.01 9.56 1.68
CA ASN A 130 -0.70 8.28 1.75
C ASN A 130 0.30 7.12 1.92
N TYR A 131 0.71 6.87 3.16
CA TYR A 131 1.69 5.83 3.49
C TYR A 131 1.17 4.42 3.24
N ALA A 132 -0.15 4.21 3.24
CA ALA A 132 -0.76 2.92 2.91
C ALA A 132 -0.43 2.46 1.48
N LEU A 133 -0.21 3.42 0.56
CA LEU A 133 0.12 3.18 -0.84
C LEU A 133 1.62 3.23 -1.14
N MET A 134 2.45 3.57 -0.16
CA MET A 134 3.91 3.67 -0.32
C MET A 134 4.60 2.38 0.07
N GLY A 135 5.64 2.00 -0.66
CA GLY A 135 6.39 0.77 -0.40
C GLY A 135 7.39 0.90 0.75
N PHE A 136 7.26 0.04 1.75
CA PHE A 136 8.17 -0.13 2.89
C PHE A 136 8.62 -1.58 2.99
N GLU A 137 9.65 -1.85 3.79
CA GLU A 137 9.98 -3.22 4.18
C GLU A 137 8.91 -3.72 5.16
N PRO A 138 8.08 -4.72 4.79
CA PRO A 138 6.99 -5.18 5.65
C PRO A 138 7.50 -5.92 6.88
N GLY A 139 8.72 -6.45 6.83
CA GLY A 139 9.27 -7.29 7.89
C GLY A 139 8.44 -8.57 8.07
N SER A 140 8.31 -9.01 9.30
CA SER A 140 7.75 -10.32 9.64
C SER A 140 6.30 -10.57 9.19
N VAL A 141 5.54 -9.52 8.84
CA VAL A 141 4.20 -9.71 8.27
C VAL A 141 4.22 -10.32 6.86
N MET A 142 5.39 -10.40 6.23
CA MET A 142 5.60 -11.17 5.00
C MET A 142 5.59 -12.68 5.21
N LYS A 143 5.91 -13.17 6.41
CA LYS A 143 6.09 -14.60 6.68
C LYS A 143 4.86 -15.47 6.40
N PRO A 144 3.63 -15.08 6.73
CA PRO A 144 2.45 -15.86 6.36
C PRO A 144 2.32 -16.07 4.85
N ILE A 145 2.62 -15.04 4.05
CA ILE A 145 2.60 -15.12 2.58
C ILE A 145 3.66 -16.11 2.09
N SER A 146 4.88 -16.00 2.61
CA SER A 146 5.98 -16.92 2.27
C SER A 146 5.72 -18.35 2.74
N MET A 147 5.06 -18.52 3.89
CA MET A 147 4.69 -19.84 4.42
C MET A 147 3.58 -20.48 3.58
N MET A 148 2.61 -19.72 3.11
CA MET A 148 1.58 -20.20 2.20
C MET A 148 2.22 -20.82 0.94
N ILE A 149 3.13 -20.09 0.28
CA ILE A 149 3.87 -20.60 -0.88
C ILE A 149 4.65 -21.88 -0.51
N ALA A 150 5.35 -21.85 0.62
CA ALA A 150 6.17 -22.99 1.04
C ALA A 150 5.35 -24.27 1.33
N LEU A 151 4.15 -24.12 1.89
CA LEU A 151 3.26 -25.26 2.13
C LEU A 151 2.62 -25.76 0.83
N GLU A 152 2.21 -24.87 -0.06
CA GLU A 152 1.68 -25.21 -1.37
C GLU A 152 2.71 -25.96 -2.22
N ASP A 153 3.95 -25.51 -2.23
CA ASP A 153 5.07 -26.16 -2.93
C ASP A 153 5.63 -27.37 -2.16
N LYS A 154 5.00 -27.76 -1.05
CA LYS A 154 5.37 -28.93 -0.21
C LYS A 154 6.80 -28.88 0.34
N LEU A 155 7.34 -27.68 0.53
CA LEU A 155 8.68 -27.47 1.11
C LEU A 155 8.75 -27.76 2.60
N ALA A 156 7.60 -27.76 3.28
CA ALA A 156 7.44 -28.19 4.65
C ALA A 156 6.10 -28.91 4.83
N ARG A 157 6.06 -29.83 5.80
CA ARG A 157 4.81 -30.46 6.23
C ARG A 157 4.29 -29.74 7.46
N PHE A 158 2.99 -29.60 7.60
CA PHE A 158 2.35 -28.86 8.68
C PHE A 158 2.87 -29.22 10.09
N ASN A 159 3.11 -30.50 10.35
CA ASN A 159 3.59 -31.02 11.65
C ASN A 159 5.11 -31.29 11.66
N GLU A 160 5.86 -30.88 10.65
CA GLU A 160 7.30 -31.10 10.59
C GLU A 160 8.04 -30.21 11.60
N LYS A 161 8.97 -30.80 12.36
CA LYS A 161 9.87 -30.07 13.26
C LYS A 161 11.12 -29.61 12.49
N ILE A 162 11.25 -28.30 12.28
CA ILE A 162 12.35 -27.70 11.57
C ILE A 162 13.39 -27.21 12.59
N PRO A 163 14.62 -27.76 12.58
CA PRO A 163 15.66 -27.32 13.49
C PRO A 163 16.02 -25.87 13.25
N THR A 164 15.88 -24.99 14.25
CA THR A 164 16.20 -23.57 14.15
C THR A 164 17.52 -23.22 14.85
N GLY A 165 17.67 -23.63 16.09
CA GLY A 165 18.85 -23.31 16.89
C GLY A 165 18.91 -21.84 17.31
N LYS A 166 20.12 -21.35 17.62
CA LYS A 166 20.38 -19.97 18.07
C LYS A 166 20.67 -19.03 16.90
N SER A 167 21.32 -19.53 15.86
CA SER A 167 21.69 -18.75 14.68
C SER A 167 21.86 -19.67 13.49
N PHE A 168 21.70 -19.12 12.30
CA PHE A 168 21.86 -19.84 11.04
C PHE A 168 22.85 -19.09 10.15
N PRO A 169 24.12 -19.54 10.07
CA PRO A 169 25.09 -19.01 9.12
C PRO A 169 24.63 -19.31 7.69
N TYR A 170 24.50 -18.27 6.86
CA TYR A 170 24.08 -18.41 5.48
C TYR A 170 24.85 -17.47 4.56
N ALA A 171 25.35 -18.01 3.44
CA ALA A 171 25.98 -17.29 2.31
C ALA A 171 27.17 -16.37 2.70
N GLY A 172 27.85 -16.64 3.82
CA GLY A 172 29.00 -15.86 4.28
C GLY A 172 28.69 -14.45 4.78
N GLY A 173 27.40 -14.13 4.91
CA GLY A 173 26.93 -12.87 5.49
C GLY A 173 26.78 -12.94 7.00
N ARG A 174 26.15 -11.89 7.56
CA ARG A 174 25.77 -11.90 8.97
C ARG A 174 24.78 -13.05 9.22
N PRO A 175 25.00 -13.90 10.24
CA PRO A 175 24.10 -14.99 10.53
C PRO A 175 22.66 -14.53 10.75
N ILE A 176 21.70 -15.30 10.25
CA ILE A 176 20.27 -15.09 10.54
C ILE A 176 20.04 -15.51 11.99
N SER A 177 19.33 -14.68 12.74
CA SER A 177 19.02 -14.91 14.15
C SER A 177 17.57 -14.63 14.45
N ASP A 178 17.05 -15.29 15.46
CA ASP A 178 15.75 -15.04 16.08
C ASP A 178 15.95 -14.27 17.39
N SER A 179 14.89 -13.68 17.92
CA SER A 179 14.88 -13.00 19.22
C SER A 179 15.17 -13.98 20.38
N HIS A 180 14.72 -15.22 20.24
CA HIS A 180 14.95 -16.31 21.18
C HIS A 180 15.50 -17.54 20.47
N ALA A 181 16.27 -18.38 21.18
CA ALA A 181 16.78 -19.64 20.65
C ALA A 181 15.73 -20.75 20.84
N TYR A 182 15.44 -21.48 19.78
CA TYR A 182 14.55 -22.64 19.79
C TYR A 182 15.30 -23.85 19.22
N ASN A 183 15.05 -25.06 19.76
CA ASN A 183 15.66 -26.26 19.22
C ASN A 183 15.09 -26.59 17.83
N SER A 184 13.77 -26.65 17.74
CA SER A 184 13.02 -26.86 16.49
C SER A 184 11.62 -26.29 16.61
N LEU A 185 11.04 -25.90 15.50
CA LEU A 185 9.71 -25.30 15.38
C LEU A 185 8.94 -25.95 14.23
N THR A 186 7.64 -26.12 14.38
CA THR A 186 6.72 -26.44 13.27
C THR A 186 6.46 -25.18 12.44
N PRO A 187 5.91 -25.29 11.21
CA PRO A 187 5.47 -24.14 10.41
C PRO A 187 4.55 -23.19 11.17
N ALA A 188 3.61 -23.69 11.94
CA ALA A 188 2.72 -22.86 12.76
C ALA A 188 3.50 -22.12 13.85
N GLU A 189 4.35 -22.82 14.62
CA GLU A 189 5.20 -22.21 15.64
C GLU A 189 6.19 -21.19 15.05
N ILE A 190 6.68 -21.39 13.80
CA ILE A 190 7.54 -20.41 13.10
C ILE A 190 6.81 -19.08 12.90
N ILE A 191 5.53 -19.13 12.53
CA ILE A 191 4.70 -17.91 12.38
C ILE A 191 4.40 -17.30 13.76
N GLU A 192 4.00 -18.11 14.73
CA GLU A 192 3.63 -17.69 16.09
C GLU A 192 4.76 -16.94 16.80
N VAL A 193 5.98 -17.50 16.79
CA VAL A 193 7.15 -16.86 17.42
C VAL A 193 7.93 -15.97 16.47
N SER A 194 7.46 -15.84 15.23
CA SER A 194 8.10 -15.01 14.19
C SER A 194 9.57 -15.39 13.90
N SER A 195 9.88 -16.69 13.78
CA SER A 195 11.23 -17.16 13.52
C SER A 195 11.73 -16.81 12.12
N ASN A 196 12.80 -16.02 12.04
CA ASN A 196 13.50 -15.74 10.78
C ASN A 196 14.27 -16.97 10.28
N ILE A 197 14.88 -17.71 11.23
CA ILE A 197 15.67 -18.91 10.92
C ILE A 197 14.77 -19.98 10.32
N GLY A 198 13.62 -20.25 10.95
CA GLY A 198 12.67 -21.23 10.46
C GLY A 198 12.17 -20.89 9.06
N MET A 199 11.74 -19.64 8.84
CA MET A 199 11.25 -19.20 7.55
C MET A 199 12.32 -19.29 6.45
N ALA A 200 13.54 -18.80 6.74
CA ALA A 200 14.65 -18.87 5.79
C ALA A 200 14.98 -20.31 5.41
N LYS A 201 15.08 -21.21 6.39
CA LYS A 201 15.39 -22.63 6.12
C LYS A 201 14.35 -23.33 5.25
N ILE A 202 13.06 -23.06 5.47
CA ILE A 202 11.99 -23.60 4.63
C ILE A 202 12.11 -23.07 3.21
N THR A 203 12.22 -21.74 3.06
CA THR A 203 12.30 -21.09 1.74
C THR A 203 13.52 -21.57 0.95
N LEU A 204 14.67 -21.69 1.60
CA LEU A 204 15.90 -22.16 0.95
C LEU A 204 15.81 -23.60 0.45
N ARG A 205 15.02 -24.48 1.06
CA ARG A 205 14.82 -25.86 0.57
C ARG A 205 14.34 -25.90 -0.88
N GLY A 206 13.41 -25.02 -1.24
CA GLY A 206 12.83 -25.00 -2.59
C GLY A 206 13.55 -24.05 -3.55
N PHE A 207 14.02 -22.92 -3.04
CA PHE A 207 14.39 -21.81 -3.90
C PHE A 207 15.88 -21.45 -3.88
N GLU A 208 16.75 -22.14 -3.11
CA GLU A 208 18.17 -21.77 -3.02
C GLU A 208 18.90 -21.91 -4.36
N LYS A 209 18.60 -22.97 -5.13
CA LYS A 209 19.25 -23.22 -6.42
C LYS A 209 18.78 -22.28 -7.52
N GLU A 210 17.49 -21.92 -7.47
CA GLU A 210 16.81 -21.07 -8.44
C GLU A 210 16.05 -19.93 -7.72
N PRO A 211 16.77 -18.94 -7.15
CA PRO A 211 16.18 -17.94 -6.26
C PRO A 211 15.11 -17.05 -6.92
N TRP A 212 15.12 -16.95 -8.25
CA TRP A 212 14.11 -16.18 -9.00
C TRP A 212 12.73 -16.84 -8.98
N THR A 213 12.66 -18.15 -8.80
CA THR A 213 11.39 -18.90 -8.78
C THR A 213 10.52 -18.49 -7.58
N PHE A 214 11.12 -18.11 -6.45
CA PHE A 214 10.35 -17.56 -5.34
C PHE A 214 9.63 -16.26 -5.72
N ARG A 215 10.28 -15.39 -6.50
CA ARG A 215 9.64 -14.17 -7.01
C ARG A 215 8.55 -14.48 -8.03
N GLU A 216 8.73 -15.52 -8.85
CA GLU A 216 7.70 -16.00 -9.79
C GLU A 216 6.48 -16.50 -9.02
N ARG A 217 6.68 -17.29 -7.95
CA ARG A 217 5.59 -17.71 -7.08
C ARG A 217 4.83 -16.52 -6.45
N LEU A 218 5.56 -15.49 -6.05
CA LEU A 218 4.92 -14.24 -5.58
C LEU A 218 4.12 -13.54 -6.69
N ALA A 219 4.58 -13.60 -7.93
CA ALA A 219 3.83 -13.06 -9.07
C ALA A 219 2.55 -13.86 -9.36
N GLU A 220 2.61 -15.19 -9.30
CA GLU A 220 1.47 -16.07 -9.52
C GLU A 220 0.32 -15.86 -8.53
N ILE A 221 0.64 -15.46 -7.29
CA ILE A 221 -0.37 -15.11 -6.28
C ILE A 221 -0.83 -13.65 -6.36
N GLY A 222 -0.45 -12.90 -7.40
CA GLY A 222 -0.88 -11.53 -7.63
C GLY A 222 -0.09 -10.44 -6.87
N MET A 223 1.09 -10.75 -6.32
CA MET A 223 1.89 -9.77 -5.56
C MET A 223 2.23 -8.51 -6.37
N PHE A 224 2.30 -8.61 -7.68
CA PHE A 224 2.68 -7.50 -8.57
C PHE A 224 1.54 -6.98 -9.43
N ASP A 225 0.33 -7.47 -9.20
CA ASP A 225 -0.85 -6.99 -9.91
C ASP A 225 -1.33 -5.67 -9.31
N PRO A 226 -1.73 -4.68 -10.11
CA PRO A 226 -2.29 -3.45 -9.59
C PRO A 226 -3.64 -3.74 -8.93
N MET A 227 -3.88 -3.18 -7.76
CA MET A 227 -5.15 -3.34 -7.04
C MET A 227 -6.28 -2.51 -7.68
N ASN A 228 -5.93 -1.51 -8.49
CA ASN A 228 -6.89 -0.61 -9.16
C ASN A 228 -7.85 0.09 -8.19
N LEU A 229 -7.31 0.59 -7.10
CA LEU A 229 -8.07 1.26 -6.03
C LEU A 229 -8.77 2.55 -6.48
N GLY A 230 -8.41 3.06 -7.65
CA GLY A 230 -8.86 4.36 -8.11
C GLY A 230 -8.28 5.56 -7.34
N ILE A 231 -7.27 5.34 -6.50
CA ILE A 231 -6.60 6.40 -5.73
C ILE A 231 -5.26 6.73 -6.38
N TYR A 232 -5.05 7.99 -6.73
CA TYR A 232 -3.77 8.42 -7.31
C TYR A 232 -2.61 8.18 -6.34
N GLY A 233 -1.51 7.61 -6.90
CA GLY A 233 -0.31 7.32 -6.13
C GLY A 233 -0.17 5.86 -5.71
N GLU A 234 -1.10 4.98 -6.12
CA GLU A 234 -0.95 3.54 -5.93
C GLU A 234 0.39 3.06 -6.50
N ARG A 235 1.11 2.28 -5.72
CA ARG A 235 2.39 1.68 -6.11
C ARG A 235 2.32 0.18 -5.97
N ILE A 236 2.80 -0.53 -6.98
CA ILE A 236 2.98 -1.99 -6.92
C ILE A 236 4.21 -2.36 -6.08
N PRO A 237 4.21 -3.53 -5.42
CA PRO A 237 5.37 -4.02 -4.68
C PRO A 237 6.63 -4.11 -5.52
N LEU A 238 7.75 -3.71 -4.91
CA LEU A 238 9.09 -3.83 -5.48
C LEU A 238 9.86 -4.91 -4.73
N ILE A 239 10.13 -6.01 -5.43
CA ILE A 239 11.00 -7.09 -4.97
C ILE A 239 12.13 -7.23 -6.01
N PRO A 240 13.41 -7.16 -5.59
CA PRO A 240 14.55 -7.22 -6.52
C PRO A 240 14.48 -8.46 -7.42
N LYS A 241 14.87 -8.30 -8.68
CA LYS A 241 15.09 -9.41 -9.61
C LYS A 241 16.53 -9.89 -9.51
N LEU A 242 16.76 -11.16 -9.78
CA LEU A 242 18.11 -11.71 -9.94
C LEU A 242 18.87 -10.91 -11.00
N GLY A 243 20.14 -10.60 -10.73
CA GLY A 243 20.95 -9.74 -11.60
C GLY A 243 20.77 -8.23 -11.39
N ASN A 244 19.79 -7.81 -10.57
CA ASN A 244 19.69 -6.41 -10.13
C ASN A 244 20.84 -6.10 -9.15
N LYS A 245 21.37 -4.86 -9.20
CA LYS A 245 22.41 -4.39 -8.25
C LYS A 245 22.05 -4.53 -6.78
N ASN A 246 20.76 -4.60 -6.49
CA ASN A 246 20.21 -4.77 -5.12
C ASN A 246 20.00 -6.26 -4.76
N TRP A 247 20.38 -7.21 -5.63
CA TRP A 247 20.31 -8.64 -5.35
C TRP A 247 21.70 -9.14 -4.93
N ASP A 248 21.78 -9.71 -3.76
CA ASP A 248 22.98 -10.35 -3.20
C ASP A 248 22.69 -11.81 -2.81
N ARG A 249 23.71 -12.52 -2.30
CA ARG A 249 23.60 -13.93 -1.91
C ARG A 249 22.60 -14.20 -0.79
N ILE A 250 22.27 -13.19 0.02
CA ILE A 250 21.35 -13.32 1.15
C ILE A 250 19.95 -12.74 0.84
N SER A 251 19.76 -12.20 -0.36
CA SER A 251 18.50 -11.55 -0.73
C SER A 251 17.29 -12.47 -0.61
N LEU A 252 17.38 -13.70 -1.11
CA LEU A 252 16.29 -14.67 -0.99
C LEU A 252 15.85 -14.87 0.48
N SER A 253 16.82 -15.11 1.37
CA SER A 253 16.52 -15.31 2.78
C SER A 253 15.94 -14.07 3.45
N ARG A 254 16.29 -12.86 3.01
CA ARG A 254 15.72 -11.61 3.51
C ARG A 254 14.32 -11.34 2.98
N ILE A 255 14.09 -11.61 1.70
CA ILE A 255 12.79 -11.40 1.06
C ILE A 255 11.72 -12.25 1.73
N CYS A 256 12.02 -13.52 2.07
CA CYS A 256 11.03 -14.42 2.64
C CYS A 256 10.50 -13.99 4.03
N TYR A 257 11.23 -13.17 4.78
CA TYR A 257 10.74 -12.58 6.03
C TYR A 257 10.62 -11.03 5.96
N GLY A 258 10.50 -10.51 4.72
CA GLY A 258 10.01 -9.14 4.44
C GLY A 258 11.05 -8.03 4.47
N TYR A 259 12.33 -8.34 4.27
CA TYR A 259 13.39 -7.34 4.09
C TYR A 259 13.91 -7.32 2.66
N SER A 260 14.67 -6.29 2.32
CA SER A 260 15.15 -6.05 0.93
C SER A 260 13.99 -5.96 -0.09
N THR A 261 12.81 -5.57 0.35
CA THR A 261 11.60 -5.39 -0.46
C THR A 261 10.98 -4.03 -0.19
N ARG A 262 10.07 -3.60 -1.05
CA ARG A 262 9.22 -2.44 -0.80
C ARG A 262 7.78 -2.80 -1.15
N ILE A 263 6.99 -3.13 -0.14
CA ILE A 263 5.61 -3.57 -0.28
C ILE A 263 4.71 -2.51 0.39
N PRO A 264 3.74 -1.93 -0.32
CA PRO A 264 2.78 -1.03 0.31
C PRO A 264 1.94 -1.77 1.37
N PRO A 265 1.66 -1.17 2.52
CA PRO A 265 0.86 -1.79 3.59
C PRO A 265 -0.48 -2.35 3.10
N ILE A 266 -1.11 -1.70 2.12
CA ILE A 266 -2.38 -2.14 1.57
C ILE A 266 -2.28 -3.50 0.86
N TYR A 267 -1.15 -3.82 0.22
CA TYR A 267 -0.91 -5.15 -0.37
C TYR A 267 -0.79 -6.23 0.71
N THR A 268 -0.09 -5.91 1.81
CA THR A 268 -0.04 -6.83 2.95
C THR A 268 -1.45 -7.08 3.49
N LEU A 269 -2.25 -6.04 3.65
CA LEU A 269 -3.65 -6.17 4.08
C LEU A 269 -4.47 -7.03 3.12
N MET A 270 -4.34 -6.84 1.80
CA MET A 270 -5.02 -7.65 0.79
C MET A 270 -4.75 -9.14 0.97
N PHE A 271 -3.48 -9.53 1.16
CA PHE A 271 -3.13 -10.94 1.41
C PHE A 271 -3.70 -11.46 2.73
N TYR A 272 -3.65 -10.65 3.79
CA TYR A 272 -4.25 -11.04 5.07
C TYR A 272 -5.77 -11.16 4.98
N ASN A 273 -6.41 -10.31 4.20
CA ASN A 273 -7.84 -10.41 3.90
C ASN A 273 -8.19 -11.72 3.17
N ALA A 274 -7.30 -12.17 2.27
CA ALA A 274 -7.48 -13.44 1.56
C ALA A 274 -7.28 -14.67 2.47
N PHE A 275 -6.61 -14.53 3.61
CA PHE A 275 -6.46 -15.60 4.60
C PHE A 275 -7.64 -15.66 5.58
N ALA A 276 -8.34 -14.55 5.81
CA ALA A 276 -9.43 -14.44 6.75
C ALA A 276 -10.76 -14.96 6.18
#